data_04a10eca96341d999281104639c48487
#
_entry.id   04a10eca96341d999281104639c48487
#
_cell.length_a   1.000
_cell.length_b   1.000
_cell.length_c   1.000
_cell.angle_alpha   90.00
_cell.angle_beta   90.00
_cell.angle_gamma   90.00
#
_symmetry.space_group_name_H-M   'P 1'
#
loop_
_entity.id
_entity.type
_entity.pdbx_description
1 polymer ?
#
loop_
_entity_poly.entity_id
_entity_poly.type
_entity_poly.pdbx_seq_one_letter_code
_entity_poly.pdbx_strand_id
1 'polypeptide(L)'
;MVNTAVTLCGLPLENPVIPASGTFGYGYEFAQIYDINCLGTFSFKGTTLTPRYGNPTPRIAEYAGGLLNSVGLQNPGVEAVIREELPRLREVFHKPVMANVSGFSVEEYAQVCRQLDSEEQVGWLEVNISCPNVHGGGAAFGADPRTAAAVTRAVRDVTKKPVIMKLSPAAADIAAVARACQEAGADGVSLINTLPGMRIDLKRRRPLLANGTGGMSGPGIFPLAVRMVYQVYEAVSIPIVGMGGVSTAEDVLELMLAGATAVGVGAANLVEPRACRKIIQDLPVAMERYGIQQLTDIIGGAHHG
;
A
#
# COMPACT_ATOMS: atom_id res chain seq x y z
N MET A 1 -15.11 0.77 -26.42
CA MET A 1 -14.99 1.11 -24.98
C MET A 1 -13.81 0.34 -24.41
N VAL A 2 -12.93 1.02 -23.72
CA VAL A 2 -11.78 0.39 -23.05
C VAL A 2 -12.22 -0.38 -21.80
N ASN A 3 -11.45 -1.39 -21.39
CA ASN A 3 -11.70 -2.19 -20.20
C ASN A 3 -10.66 -1.91 -19.13
N THR A 4 -11.08 -1.35 -17.99
CA THR A 4 -10.23 -1.01 -16.83
C THR A 4 -10.18 -2.12 -15.77
N ALA A 5 -10.97 -3.18 -15.90
CA ALA A 5 -11.05 -4.24 -14.91
C ALA A 5 -9.76 -5.07 -14.84
N VAL A 6 -9.39 -5.46 -13.62
CA VAL A 6 -8.26 -6.35 -13.34
C VAL A 6 -8.67 -7.39 -12.30
N THR A 7 -7.86 -8.43 -12.13
CA THR A 7 -8.03 -9.42 -11.06
C THR A 7 -6.81 -9.40 -10.15
N LEU A 8 -7.01 -9.17 -8.86
CA LEU A 8 -5.94 -9.14 -7.87
C LEU A 8 -6.07 -10.34 -6.92
N CYS A 9 -5.11 -11.26 -6.97
CA CYS A 9 -5.09 -12.47 -6.15
C CYS A 9 -6.45 -13.22 -6.14
N GLY A 10 -7.05 -13.40 -7.34
CA GLY A 10 -8.31 -14.11 -7.53
C GLY A 10 -9.60 -13.30 -7.31
N LEU A 11 -9.53 -12.07 -6.82
CA LEU A 11 -10.70 -11.21 -6.62
C LEU A 11 -10.77 -10.12 -7.73
N PRO A 12 -11.95 -9.92 -8.36
CA PRO A 12 -12.12 -8.94 -9.41
C PRO A 12 -12.15 -7.51 -8.89
N LEU A 13 -11.55 -6.58 -9.63
CA LEU A 13 -11.61 -5.15 -9.40
C LEU A 13 -12.08 -4.46 -10.69
N GLU A 14 -13.03 -3.53 -10.59
CA GLU A 14 -13.56 -2.76 -11.72
C GLU A 14 -12.51 -1.80 -12.33
N ASN A 15 -11.52 -1.42 -11.53
CA ASN A 15 -10.38 -0.60 -11.94
C ASN A 15 -9.18 -0.91 -11.01
N PRO A 16 -7.94 -0.62 -11.44
CA PRO A 16 -6.73 -0.98 -10.71
C PRO A 16 -6.36 -0.02 -9.57
N VAL A 17 -7.11 1.06 -9.36
CA VAL A 17 -6.73 2.16 -8.46
C VAL A 17 -7.11 1.83 -7.01
N ILE A 18 -6.11 1.79 -6.13
CA ILE A 18 -6.27 1.42 -4.71
C ILE A 18 -5.74 2.58 -3.84
N PRO A 19 -6.59 3.34 -3.14
CA PRO A 19 -6.12 4.22 -2.07
C PRO A 19 -5.24 3.48 -1.08
N ALA A 20 -4.00 3.98 -0.87
CA ALA A 20 -3.00 3.31 -0.04
C ALA A 20 -3.25 3.53 1.45
N SER A 21 -2.95 2.51 2.25
CA SER A 21 -3.04 2.58 3.71
C SER A 21 -2.29 3.77 4.30
N GLY A 22 -2.91 4.41 5.28
CA GLY A 22 -2.38 5.59 5.97
C GLY A 22 -2.70 6.92 5.28
N THR A 23 -3.35 6.91 4.11
CA THR A 23 -3.76 8.11 3.38
C THR A 23 -5.26 8.16 3.10
N PHE A 24 -6.02 7.17 3.54
CA PHE A 24 -7.45 7.05 3.27
C PHE A 24 -8.29 6.68 4.52
N GLY A 25 -7.69 6.69 5.71
CA GLY A 25 -8.36 6.36 6.97
C GLY A 25 -8.97 4.96 6.94
N TYR A 26 -10.24 4.87 7.33
CA TYR A 26 -11.11 3.70 7.18
C TYR A 26 -12.14 3.87 6.06
N GLY A 27 -12.02 4.91 5.22
CA GLY A 27 -12.86 5.15 4.05
C GLY A 27 -14.07 6.03 4.32
N TYR A 28 -14.76 5.89 5.45
CA TYR A 28 -15.96 6.66 5.75
C TYR A 28 -15.69 8.18 5.89
N GLU A 29 -14.45 8.59 6.19
CA GLU A 29 -14.03 9.99 6.18
C GLU A 29 -14.06 10.56 4.75
N PHE A 30 -13.62 9.79 3.77
CA PHE A 30 -13.63 10.18 2.36
C PHE A 30 -15.02 10.04 1.74
N ALA A 31 -15.88 9.14 2.24
CA ALA A 31 -17.27 9.02 1.82
C ALA A 31 -18.08 10.31 2.06
N GLN A 32 -17.65 11.17 2.98
CA GLN A 32 -18.25 12.49 3.19
C GLN A 32 -17.93 13.48 2.06
N ILE A 33 -16.92 13.18 1.22
CA ILE A 33 -16.44 14.08 0.16
C ILE A 33 -16.93 13.62 -1.21
N TYR A 34 -16.98 12.30 -1.46
CA TYR A 34 -17.47 11.69 -2.70
C TYR A 34 -17.92 10.24 -2.48
N ASP A 35 -18.69 9.71 -3.42
CA ASP A 35 -19.06 8.29 -3.40
C ASP A 35 -17.83 7.41 -3.66
N ILE A 36 -17.31 6.78 -2.60
CA ILE A 36 -16.12 5.93 -2.64
C ILE A 36 -16.38 4.56 -3.30
N ASN A 37 -17.63 4.18 -3.60
CA ASN A 37 -17.95 2.96 -4.33
C ASN A 37 -17.46 2.98 -5.80
N CYS A 38 -16.98 4.13 -6.30
CA CYS A 38 -16.24 4.18 -7.58
C CYS A 38 -14.89 3.46 -7.53
N LEU A 39 -14.31 3.23 -6.34
CA LEU A 39 -13.08 2.48 -6.15
C LEU A 39 -13.32 0.98 -6.36
N GLY A 40 -12.34 0.26 -6.90
CA GLY A 40 -12.35 -1.21 -6.91
C GLY A 40 -12.21 -1.78 -5.50
N THR A 41 -11.28 -1.24 -4.75
CA THR A 41 -11.01 -1.49 -3.32
C THR A 41 -10.16 -0.36 -2.76
N PHE A 42 -9.85 -0.41 -1.46
CA PHE A 42 -8.81 0.42 -0.84
C PHE A 42 -8.15 -0.32 0.33
N SER A 43 -6.92 0.10 0.68
CA SER A 43 -6.21 -0.42 1.85
C SER A 43 -6.46 0.50 3.04
N PHE A 44 -7.17 0.03 4.06
CA PHE A 44 -7.45 0.83 5.24
C PHE A 44 -6.23 0.98 6.16
N LYS A 45 -6.35 1.80 7.19
CA LYS A 45 -5.29 2.15 8.14
C LYS A 45 -4.60 0.93 8.73
N GLY A 46 -3.26 0.94 8.72
CA GLY A 46 -2.44 -0.12 9.31
C GLY A 46 -2.82 -0.43 10.74
N THR A 47 -3.19 -1.68 10.99
CA THR A 47 -3.76 -2.19 12.23
C THR A 47 -2.73 -3.02 12.97
N THR A 48 -2.56 -2.77 14.27
CA THR A 48 -1.70 -3.53 15.19
C THR A 48 -2.56 -4.32 16.19
N LEU A 49 -1.96 -5.29 16.86
CA LEU A 49 -2.67 -6.11 17.87
C LEU A 49 -3.28 -5.24 18.98
N THR A 50 -2.51 -4.29 19.49
CA THR A 50 -2.93 -3.34 20.51
C THR A 50 -3.01 -1.91 19.98
N PRO A 51 -3.80 -1.01 20.60
CA PRO A 51 -3.89 0.41 20.20
C PRO A 51 -2.53 1.11 20.25
N ARG A 52 -2.31 2.07 19.33
CA ARG A 52 -1.12 2.91 19.29
C ARG A 52 -1.47 4.37 19.07
N TYR A 53 -0.87 5.25 19.86
CA TYR A 53 -1.02 6.70 19.72
C TYR A 53 -0.14 7.30 18.60
N GLY A 54 0.86 6.54 18.14
CA GLY A 54 1.87 7.00 17.20
C GLY A 54 2.99 7.82 17.83
N ASN A 55 3.82 8.41 16.98
CA ASN A 55 4.97 9.22 17.41
C ASN A 55 4.55 10.64 17.83
N PRO A 56 5.39 11.36 18.61
CA PRO A 56 5.17 12.76 18.93
C PRO A 56 5.09 13.67 17.70
N THR A 57 4.39 14.79 17.84
CA THR A 57 4.32 15.85 16.81
C THR A 57 5.49 16.85 16.96
N PRO A 58 5.91 17.52 15.86
CA PRO A 58 5.43 17.41 14.48
C PRO A 58 5.87 16.10 13.84
N ARG A 59 4.95 15.41 13.15
CA ARG A 59 5.19 14.11 12.54
C ARG A 59 4.82 14.03 11.04
N ILE A 60 4.48 15.17 10.46
CA ILE A 60 4.26 15.39 9.03
C ILE A 60 4.94 16.70 8.65
N ALA A 61 5.62 16.72 7.50
CA ALA A 61 6.22 17.92 6.91
C ALA A 61 6.20 17.82 5.39
N GLU A 62 6.10 18.95 4.72
CA GLU A 62 6.14 19.05 3.25
C GLU A 62 7.58 19.26 2.76
N TYR A 63 7.84 18.81 1.52
CA TYR A 63 9.02 19.16 0.74
C TYR A 63 8.64 19.29 -0.74
N ALA A 64 9.51 19.84 -1.57
CA ALA A 64 9.21 20.14 -2.98
C ALA A 64 8.75 18.93 -3.81
N GLY A 65 9.12 17.70 -3.43
CA GLY A 65 8.74 16.47 -4.11
C GLY A 65 7.58 15.70 -3.45
N GLY A 66 6.99 16.22 -2.35
CA GLY A 66 5.91 15.52 -1.65
C GLY A 66 5.90 15.73 -0.13
N LEU A 67 5.73 14.65 0.62
CA LEU A 67 5.55 14.64 2.06
C LEU A 67 6.59 13.77 2.78
N LEU A 68 6.99 14.23 3.97
CA LEU A 68 7.69 13.45 4.99
C LEU A 68 6.72 13.11 6.10
N ASN A 69 6.65 11.84 6.51
CA ASN A 69 5.85 11.46 7.66
C ASN A 69 6.60 10.51 8.60
N SER A 70 6.31 10.64 9.89
CA SER A 70 6.71 9.70 10.94
C SER A 70 5.55 9.45 11.89
N VAL A 71 4.38 9.10 11.36
CA VAL A 71 3.14 8.92 12.14
C VAL A 71 3.27 7.83 13.21
N GLY A 72 3.99 6.74 12.94
CA GLY A 72 4.28 5.70 13.93
C GLY A 72 3.11 4.74 14.20
N LEU A 73 2.38 4.37 13.16
CA LEU A 73 1.29 3.38 13.21
C LEU A 73 0.15 3.75 14.19
N GLN A 74 -0.23 5.02 14.28
CA GLN A 74 -1.41 5.41 15.06
C GLN A 74 -2.64 4.65 14.56
N ASN A 75 -3.26 3.83 15.43
CA ASN A 75 -4.45 3.04 15.14
C ASN A 75 -5.12 2.57 16.43
N PRO A 76 -6.41 2.20 16.42
CA PRO A 76 -7.15 1.80 17.62
C PRO A 76 -6.93 0.35 18.05
N GLY A 77 -6.12 -0.45 17.31
CA GLY A 77 -5.95 -1.89 17.54
C GLY A 77 -7.01 -2.73 16.84
N VAL A 78 -6.68 -4.01 16.60
CA VAL A 78 -7.51 -4.91 15.77
C VAL A 78 -8.90 -5.13 16.34
N GLU A 79 -9.05 -5.22 17.66
CA GLU A 79 -10.36 -5.41 18.31
C GLU A 79 -11.32 -4.24 18.03
N ALA A 80 -10.83 -3.00 18.16
CA ALA A 80 -11.64 -1.81 17.86
C ALA A 80 -11.90 -1.68 16.35
N VAL A 81 -10.95 -2.06 15.50
CA VAL A 81 -11.17 -2.09 14.04
C VAL A 81 -12.33 -3.01 13.68
N ILE A 82 -12.37 -4.21 14.24
CA ILE A 82 -13.46 -5.18 13.99
C ILE A 82 -14.79 -4.70 14.57
N ARG A 83 -14.79 -4.20 15.80
CA ARG A 83 -16.01 -3.84 16.50
C ARG A 83 -16.62 -2.50 16.10
N GLU A 84 -15.79 -1.54 15.69
CA GLU A 84 -16.21 -0.15 15.49
C GLU A 84 -15.98 0.35 14.06
N GLU A 85 -14.78 0.14 13.50
CA GLU A 85 -14.38 0.76 12.24
C GLU A 85 -15.00 0.02 11.02
N LEU A 86 -14.94 -1.31 10.99
CA LEU A 86 -15.52 -2.09 9.89
C LEU A 86 -17.06 -1.97 9.83
N PRO A 87 -17.83 -1.97 10.93
CA PRO A 87 -19.27 -1.69 10.88
C PRO A 87 -19.58 -0.32 10.26
N ARG A 88 -18.88 0.73 10.64
CA ARG A 88 -19.07 2.08 10.06
C ARG A 88 -18.69 2.12 8.58
N LEU A 89 -17.66 1.39 8.18
CA LEU A 89 -17.28 1.28 6.79
C LEU A 89 -18.36 0.60 5.94
N ARG A 90 -19.00 -0.47 6.44
CA ARG A 90 -20.06 -1.20 5.75
C ARG A 90 -21.26 -0.33 5.39
N GLU A 91 -21.49 0.75 6.11
CA GLU A 91 -22.58 1.69 5.83
C GLU A 91 -22.34 2.50 4.54
N VAL A 92 -21.09 2.67 4.12
CA VAL A 92 -20.70 3.56 3.01
C VAL A 92 -19.93 2.89 1.88
N PHE A 93 -19.37 1.69 2.11
CA PHE A 93 -18.60 0.93 1.11
C PHE A 93 -19.01 -0.53 1.12
N HIS A 94 -19.43 -1.05 -0.05
CA HIS A 94 -20.09 -2.34 -0.17
C HIS A 94 -19.25 -3.40 -0.88
N LYS A 95 -17.96 -3.12 -1.12
CA LYS A 95 -17.02 -4.03 -1.78
C LYS A 95 -15.99 -4.57 -0.78
N PRO A 96 -15.29 -5.66 -1.12
CA PRO A 96 -14.19 -6.13 -0.31
C PRO A 96 -13.09 -5.07 -0.14
N VAL A 97 -12.50 -4.99 1.05
CA VAL A 97 -11.40 -4.07 1.39
C VAL A 97 -10.11 -4.82 1.68
N MET A 98 -9.00 -4.13 1.55
CA MET A 98 -7.68 -4.62 1.91
C MET A 98 -7.34 -4.19 3.34
N ALA A 99 -7.15 -5.16 4.23
CA ALA A 99 -6.73 -4.89 5.60
C ALA A 99 -5.22 -4.73 5.68
N ASN A 100 -4.72 -3.52 5.97
CA ASN A 100 -3.29 -3.35 6.22
C ASN A 100 -2.95 -3.79 7.65
N VAL A 101 -2.04 -4.76 7.76
CA VAL A 101 -1.63 -5.37 9.03
C VAL A 101 -0.20 -5.00 9.35
N SER A 102 0.04 -4.58 10.59
CA SER A 102 1.37 -4.26 11.11
C SER A 102 1.59 -4.95 12.46
N GLY A 103 2.84 -5.31 12.75
CA GLY A 103 3.22 -5.99 13.99
C GLY A 103 4.67 -5.71 14.39
N PHE A 104 5.03 -6.13 15.59
CA PHE A 104 6.37 -5.99 16.16
C PHE A 104 7.05 -7.35 16.42
N SER A 105 6.31 -8.44 16.23
CA SER A 105 6.82 -9.81 16.20
C SER A 105 6.07 -10.63 15.16
N VAL A 106 6.63 -11.77 14.77
CA VAL A 106 5.98 -12.73 13.84
C VAL A 106 4.61 -13.17 14.37
N GLU A 107 4.53 -13.37 15.69
CA GLU A 107 3.32 -13.78 16.40
C GLU A 107 2.23 -12.71 16.35
N GLU A 108 2.58 -11.41 16.50
CA GLU A 108 1.62 -10.32 16.40
C GLU A 108 1.01 -10.22 15.01
N TYR A 109 1.81 -10.35 13.93
CA TYR A 109 1.29 -10.41 12.57
C TYR A 109 0.27 -11.53 12.41
N ALA A 110 0.60 -12.74 12.85
CA ALA A 110 -0.28 -13.90 12.76
C ALA A 110 -1.57 -13.72 13.58
N GLN A 111 -1.48 -13.13 14.78
CA GLN A 111 -2.65 -12.89 15.63
C GLN A 111 -3.62 -11.87 15.02
N VAL A 112 -3.10 -10.76 14.47
CA VAL A 112 -3.94 -9.75 13.80
C VAL A 112 -4.59 -10.33 12.56
N CYS A 113 -3.83 -11.07 11.72
CA CYS A 113 -4.37 -11.70 10.53
C CYS A 113 -5.47 -12.73 10.86
N ARG A 114 -5.27 -13.54 11.90
CA ARG A 114 -6.27 -14.52 12.37
C ARG A 114 -7.59 -13.86 12.79
N GLN A 115 -7.53 -12.72 13.48
CA GLN A 115 -8.73 -12.00 13.88
C GLN A 115 -9.46 -11.39 12.68
N LEU A 116 -8.73 -10.86 11.69
CA LEU A 116 -9.31 -10.29 10.48
C LEU A 116 -9.78 -11.33 9.46
N ASP A 117 -9.36 -12.60 9.60
CA ASP A 117 -9.75 -13.68 8.68
C ASP A 117 -11.26 -13.95 8.69
N SER A 118 -11.91 -13.79 9.84
CA SER A 118 -13.36 -13.96 10.00
C SER A 118 -14.21 -12.81 9.44
N GLU A 119 -13.62 -11.66 9.11
CA GLU A 119 -14.33 -10.48 8.64
C GLU A 119 -14.67 -10.58 7.16
N GLU A 120 -15.96 -10.76 6.82
CA GLU A 120 -16.42 -10.98 5.44
C GLU A 120 -16.02 -9.87 4.47
N GLN A 121 -16.06 -8.60 4.92
CA GLN A 121 -15.70 -7.47 4.07
C GLN A 121 -14.19 -7.39 3.80
N VAL A 122 -13.34 -8.05 4.57
CA VAL A 122 -11.90 -8.11 4.32
C VAL A 122 -11.64 -9.13 3.21
N GLY A 123 -11.27 -8.63 2.02
CA GLY A 123 -10.93 -9.46 0.85
C GLY A 123 -9.45 -9.85 0.79
N TRP A 124 -8.55 -8.99 1.30
CA TRP A 124 -7.11 -9.20 1.29
C TRP A 124 -6.48 -8.78 2.61
N LEU A 125 -5.38 -9.42 2.96
CA LEU A 125 -4.49 -9.01 4.05
C LEU A 125 -3.21 -8.42 3.46
N GLU A 126 -3.01 -7.10 3.55
CA GLU A 126 -1.77 -6.43 3.18
C GLU A 126 -0.84 -6.38 4.39
N VAL A 127 0.13 -7.27 4.46
CA VAL A 127 1.04 -7.43 5.61
C VAL A 127 2.23 -6.49 5.46
N ASN A 128 2.26 -5.44 6.26
CA ASN A 128 3.24 -4.37 6.19
C ASN A 128 4.51 -4.71 6.98
N ILE A 129 5.50 -5.31 6.31
CA ILE A 129 6.82 -5.63 6.88
C ILE A 129 7.85 -4.50 6.67
N SER A 130 7.42 -3.28 6.35
CA SER A 130 8.29 -2.22 5.84
C SER A 130 8.21 -0.91 6.62
N CYS A 131 7.60 -0.86 7.82
CA CYS A 131 7.41 0.40 8.54
C CYS A 131 8.74 0.96 9.08
N PRO A 132 9.26 2.09 8.55
CA PRO A 132 10.54 2.65 8.99
C PRO A 132 10.42 3.48 10.28
N ASN A 133 9.19 3.79 10.71
CA ASN A 133 8.90 4.78 11.75
C ASN A 133 8.70 4.17 13.15
N VAL A 134 9.07 2.91 13.35
CA VAL A 134 8.95 2.20 14.62
C VAL A 134 10.24 1.42 14.95
N HIS A 135 10.78 1.63 16.14
CA HIS A 135 11.94 0.87 16.61
C HIS A 135 11.53 -0.58 16.90
N GLY A 136 12.29 -1.54 16.37
CA GLY A 136 12.07 -2.97 16.57
C GLY A 136 10.88 -3.59 15.80
N GLY A 137 10.25 -2.83 14.89
CA GLY A 137 9.10 -3.30 14.10
C GLY A 137 9.41 -3.44 12.61
N GLY A 138 8.38 -3.42 11.79
CA GLY A 138 8.28 -3.69 10.36
C GLY A 138 9.52 -3.55 9.47
N ALA A 139 10.31 -2.48 9.61
CA ALA A 139 11.50 -2.28 8.77
C ALA A 139 12.55 -3.40 8.92
N ALA A 140 12.70 -3.95 10.12
CA ALA A 140 13.63 -5.06 10.38
C ALA A 140 13.17 -6.35 9.68
N PHE A 141 11.86 -6.59 9.62
CA PHE A 141 11.31 -7.79 8.96
C PHE A 141 11.38 -7.71 7.43
N GLY A 142 11.27 -6.52 6.85
CA GLY A 142 11.31 -6.33 5.40
C GLY A 142 12.72 -6.11 4.80
N ALA A 143 13.75 -6.06 5.62
CA ALA A 143 15.12 -5.87 5.15
C ALA A 143 15.83 -7.17 4.74
N ASP A 144 15.49 -8.30 5.38
CA ASP A 144 16.09 -9.63 5.15
C ASP A 144 15.04 -10.59 4.59
N PRO A 145 15.31 -11.28 3.45
CA PRO A 145 14.42 -12.29 2.87
C PRO A 145 13.97 -13.38 3.85
N ARG A 146 14.84 -13.81 4.78
CA ARG A 146 14.51 -14.87 5.75
C ARG A 146 13.46 -14.42 6.77
N THR A 147 13.57 -13.21 7.25
CA THR A 147 12.59 -12.64 8.20
C THR A 147 11.27 -12.34 7.52
N ALA A 148 11.29 -11.83 6.28
CA ALA A 148 10.10 -11.65 5.45
C ALA A 148 9.36 -13.00 5.21
N ALA A 149 10.08 -14.04 4.85
CA ALA A 149 9.54 -15.38 4.66
C ALA A 149 8.96 -15.97 5.97
N ALA A 150 9.59 -15.71 7.13
CA ALA A 150 9.08 -16.18 8.42
C ALA A 150 7.72 -15.55 8.76
N VAL A 151 7.57 -14.24 8.58
CA VAL A 151 6.29 -13.53 8.74
C VAL A 151 5.26 -14.07 7.76
N THR A 152 5.64 -14.24 6.47
CA THR A 152 4.72 -14.73 5.43
C THR A 152 4.16 -16.11 5.79
N ARG A 153 5.01 -17.07 6.19
CA ARG A 153 4.57 -18.41 6.61
C ARG A 153 3.62 -18.36 7.79
N ALA A 154 4.00 -17.62 8.86
CA ALA A 154 3.18 -17.52 10.05
C ALA A 154 1.80 -16.91 9.78
N VAL A 155 1.72 -15.93 8.86
CA VAL A 155 0.45 -15.36 8.41
C VAL A 155 -0.32 -16.38 7.58
N ARG A 156 0.32 -17.05 6.61
CA ARG A 156 -0.34 -18.05 5.76
C ARG A 156 -0.97 -19.19 6.54
N ASP A 157 -0.32 -19.62 7.64
CA ASP A 157 -0.81 -20.71 8.49
C ASP A 157 -2.13 -20.39 9.23
N VAL A 158 -2.49 -19.12 9.32
CA VAL A 158 -3.66 -18.67 10.13
C VAL A 158 -4.79 -18.06 9.33
N THR A 159 -4.67 -17.92 8.00
CA THR A 159 -5.69 -17.32 7.13
C THR A 159 -5.86 -18.08 5.83
N LYS A 160 -7.06 -18.03 5.25
CA LYS A 160 -7.34 -18.49 3.88
C LYS A 160 -7.49 -17.33 2.90
N LYS A 161 -7.55 -16.09 3.40
CA LYS A 161 -7.64 -14.90 2.56
C LYS A 161 -6.33 -14.68 1.79
N PRO A 162 -6.37 -14.03 0.62
CA PRO A 162 -5.18 -13.61 -0.09
C PRO A 162 -4.25 -12.75 0.78
N VAL A 163 -2.97 -13.13 0.83
CA VAL A 163 -1.90 -12.46 1.58
C VAL A 163 -1.01 -11.70 0.61
N ILE A 164 -0.97 -10.37 0.76
CA ILE A 164 -0.12 -9.47 0.00
C ILE A 164 0.96 -8.90 0.91
N MET A 165 2.23 -9.18 0.62
CA MET A 165 3.35 -8.71 1.45
C MET A 165 3.79 -7.31 1.00
N LYS A 166 3.70 -6.29 1.88
CA LYS A 166 4.12 -4.92 1.57
C LYS A 166 5.60 -4.71 1.86
N LEU A 167 6.36 -4.52 0.78
CA LEU A 167 7.82 -4.51 0.78
C LEU A 167 8.41 -3.12 1.06
N SER A 168 9.59 -3.13 1.64
CA SER A 168 10.36 -1.94 1.96
C SER A 168 11.28 -1.53 0.80
N PRO A 169 11.30 -0.24 0.40
CA PRO A 169 12.29 0.26 -0.54
C PRO A 169 13.72 0.34 0.04
N ALA A 170 13.86 0.15 1.35
CA ALA A 170 15.14 0.14 2.05
C ALA A 170 15.83 -1.24 2.05
N ALA A 171 15.19 -2.29 1.53
CA ALA A 171 15.82 -3.59 1.35
C ALA A 171 16.99 -3.48 0.35
N ALA A 172 18.12 -4.11 0.66
CA ALA A 172 19.28 -4.13 -0.22
C ALA A 172 18.97 -4.81 -1.57
N ASP A 173 18.15 -5.86 -1.54
CA ASP A 173 17.62 -6.55 -2.72
C ASP A 173 16.13 -6.82 -2.51
N ILE A 174 15.29 -5.91 -3.02
CA ILE A 174 13.83 -6.02 -2.92
C ILE A 174 13.29 -7.22 -3.72
N ALA A 175 13.95 -7.60 -4.81
CA ALA A 175 13.57 -8.74 -5.62
C ALA A 175 13.81 -10.06 -4.87
N ALA A 176 14.91 -10.19 -4.12
CA ALA A 176 15.15 -11.35 -3.27
C ALA A 176 14.12 -11.45 -2.13
N VAL A 177 13.70 -10.32 -1.53
CA VAL A 177 12.64 -10.31 -0.53
C VAL A 177 11.32 -10.75 -1.13
N ALA A 178 10.97 -10.25 -2.33
CA ALA A 178 9.75 -10.63 -3.03
C ALA A 178 9.70 -12.14 -3.33
N ARG A 179 10.79 -12.72 -3.86
CA ARG A 179 10.90 -14.18 -4.09
C ARG A 179 10.71 -14.97 -2.81
N ALA A 180 11.36 -14.56 -1.72
CA ALA A 180 11.24 -15.24 -0.44
C ALA A 180 9.80 -15.20 0.12
N CYS A 181 9.07 -14.10 -0.09
CA CYS A 181 7.65 -14.00 0.26
C CYS A 181 6.81 -14.94 -0.61
N GLN A 182 7.01 -14.98 -1.93
CA GLN A 182 6.31 -15.89 -2.83
C GLN A 182 6.55 -17.35 -2.45
N GLU A 183 7.80 -17.75 -2.23
CA GLU A 183 8.17 -19.13 -1.82
C GLU A 183 7.59 -19.50 -0.44
N ALA A 184 7.34 -18.51 0.41
CA ALA A 184 6.72 -18.70 1.71
C ALA A 184 5.17 -18.72 1.67
N GLY A 185 4.54 -18.56 0.48
CA GLY A 185 3.11 -18.66 0.29
C GLY A 185 2.33 -17.34 0.25
N ALA A 186 3.00 -16.22 -0.07
CA ALA A 186 2.29 -14.98 -0.41
C ALA A 186 1.55 -15.11 -1.74
N ASP A 187 0.32 -14.57 -1.80
CA ASP A 187 -0.51 -14.54 -3.02
C ASP A 187 -0.20 -13.32 -3.89
N GLY A 188 0.46 -12.31 -3.33
CA GLY A 188 0.89 -11.10 -4.02
C GLY A 188 1.92 -10.32 -3.21
N VAL A 189 2.47 -9.28 -3.83
CA VAL A 189 3.32 -8.29 -3.15
C VAL A 189 2.84 -6.88 -3.45
N SER A 190 3.04 -5.96 -2.51
CA SER A 190 2.85 -4.53 -2.74
C SER A 190 4.15 -3.77 -2.48
N LEU A 191 4.47 -2.82 -3.32
CA LEU A 191 5.67 -2.00 -3.23
C LEU A 191 5.49 -0.67 -3.98
N ILE A 192 6.06 0.40 -3.48
CA ILE A 192 6.98 0.52 -2.36
C ILE A 192 6.32 1.25 -1.18
N ASN A 193 6.78 0.97 0.03
CA ASN A 193 6.52 1.86 1.16
C ASN A 193 7.38 3.13 1.01
N THR A 194 7.24 4.07 1.95
CA THR A 194 7.95 5.35 1.96
C THR A 194 9.45 5.18 2.15
N LEU A 195 10.24 6.04 1.51
CA LEU A 195 11.71 6.07 1.59
C LEU A 195 12.17 6.85 2.82
N PRO A 196 13.19 6.39 3.57
CA PRO A 196 13.77 7.17 4.66
C PRO A 196 14.31 8.52 4.17
N GLY A 197 13.94 9.59 4.88
CA GLY A 197 14.40 10.94 4.56
C GLY A 197 14.37 11.87 5.77
N MET A 198 14.94 13.08 5.62
CA MET A 198 15.00 14.10 6.63
C MET A 198 14.97 15.50 6.02
N ARG A 199 14.38 16.45 6.73
CA ARG A 199 14.53 17.88 6.48
C ARG A 199 14.91 18.61 7.77
N ILE A 200 15.72 19.66 7.65
CA ILE A 200 16.20 20.50 8.75
C ILE A 200 15.50 21.86 8.68
N ASP A 201 14.97 22.30 9.83
CA ASP A 201 14.51 23.67 10.03
C ASP A 201 15.75 24.58 10.21
N LEU A 202 16.01 25.42 9.23
CA LEU A 202 17.19 26.31 9.24
C LEU A 202 17.17 27.35 10.36
N LYS A 203 15.97 27.81 10.77
CA LYS A 203 15.83 28.79 11.85
C LYS A 203 16.07 28.15 13.20
N ARG A 204 15.48 26.98 13.41
CA ARG A 204 15.56 26.24 14.68
C ARG A 204 16.81 25.35 14.76
N ARG A 205 17.51 25.12 13.62
CA ARG A 205 18.70 24.25 13.49
C ARG A 205 18.47 22.84 14.05
N ARG A 206 17.29 22.24 13.74
CA ARG A 206 16.88 20.92 14.19
C ARG A 206 16.01 20.22 13.13
N PRO A 207 15.83 18.90 13.20
CA PRO A 207 14.90 18.19 12.30
C PRO A 207 13.49 18.79 12.33
N LEU A 208 12.80 18.78 11.17
CA LEU A 208 11.41 19.20 11.07
C LEU A 208 10.47 18.25 11.81
N LEU A 209 10.75 16.95 11.77
CA LEU A 209 9.95 15.94 12.46
C LEU A 209 10.51 15.68 13.85
N ALA A 210 9.63 15.48 14.83
CA ALA A 210 10.02 15.17 16.21
C ALA A 210 10.86 13.87 16.32
N ASN A 211 10.58 12.90 15.45
CA ASN A 211 11.31 11.62 15.36
C ASN A 211 12.64 11.73 14.58
N GLY A 212 13.04 12.92 14.15
CA GLY A 212 14.25 13.19 13.37
C GLY A 212 14.08 12.84 11.90
N THR A 213 13.90 11.56 11.58
CA THR A 213 13.66 11.03 10.24
C THR A 213 12.19 10.69 10.03
N GLY A 214 11.79 10.54 8.75
CA GLY A 214 10.47 10.09 8.35
C GLY A 214 10.49 9.43 6.97
N GLY A 215 9.35 8.88 6.56
CA GLY A 215 9.19 8.32 5.23
C GLY A 215 8.82 9.39 4.21
N MET A 216 9.56 9.44 3.10
CA MET A 216 9.28 10.28 1.92
C MET A 216 8.20 9.63 1.06
N SER A 217 7.24 10.42 0.61
CA SER A 217 6.18 10.04 -0.35
C SER A 217 5.88 11.20 -1.29
N GLY A 218 5.08 10.96 -2.33
CA GLY A 218 4.71 11.96 -3.33
C GLY A 218 5.49 11.83 -4.64
N PRO A 219 5.25 12.70 -5.63
CA PRO A 219 5.79 12.56 -7.00
C PRO A 219 7.31 12.40 -7.08
N GLY A 220 8.05 12.95 -6.13
CA GLY A 220 9.51 12.86 -6.11
C GLY A 220 10.08 11.44 -5.97
N ILE A 221 9.27 10.45 -5.57
CA ILE A 221 9.74 9.05 -5.47
C ILE A 221 9.23 8.16 -6.62
N PHE A 222 8.42 8.69 -7.54
CA PHE A 222 7.76 7.91 -8.58
C PHE A 222 8.75 7.13 -9.47
N PRO A 223 9.81 7.72 -10.03
CA PRO A 223 10.76 6.97 -10.87
C PRO A 223 11.43 5.81 -10.14
N LEU A 224 11.60 5.94 -8.82
CA LEU A 224 12.16 4.86 -8.01
C LEU A 224 11.15 3.72 -7.82
N ALA A 225 9.87 4.07 -7.63
CA ALA A 225 8.80 3.08 -7.53
C ALA A 225 8.67 2.27 -8.84
N VAL A 226 8.66 2.95 -10.00
CA VAL A 226 8.64 2.29 -11.33
C VAL A 226 9.80 1.31 -11.47
N ARG A 227 11.04 1.73 -11.19
CA ARG A 227 12.22 0.87 -11.25
C ARG A 227 12.08 -0.37 -10.35
N MET A 228 11.61 -0.20 -9.11
CA MET A 228 11.48 -1.31 -8.16
C MET A 228 10.37 -2.28 -8.56
N VAL A 229 9.24 -1.79 -9.08
CA VAL A 229 8.18 -2.63 -9.62
C VAL A 229 8.71 -3.44 -10.81
N TYR A 230 9.43 -2.81 -11.74
CA TYR A 230 10.06 -3.46 -12.87
C TYR A 230 10.98 -4.61 -12.43
N GLN A 231 11.89 -4.36 -11.47
CA GLN A 231 12.81 -5.37 -10.94
C GLN A 231 12.09 -6.53 -10.23
N VAL A 232 11.01 -6.25 -9.49
CA VAL A 232 10.25 -7.29 -8.79
C VAL A 232 9.43 -8.13 -9.77
N TYR A 233 8.89 -7.53 -10.84
CA TYR A 233 8.15 -8.27 -11.85
C TYR A 233 8.99 -9.36 -12.53
N GLU A 234 10.28 -9.10 -12.79
CA GLU A 234 11.22 -10.11 -13.31
C GLU A 234 11.50 -11.25 -12.31
N ALA A 235 11.24 -11.02 -11.03
CA ALA A 235 11.65 -11.93 -9.96
C ALA A 235 10.53 -12.83 -9.43
N VAL A 236 9.27 -12.48 -9.64
CA VAL A 236 8.11 -13.20 -9.11
C VAL A 236 7.05 -13.45 -10.18
N SER A 237 6.18 -14.45 -9.96
CA SER A 237 5.03 -14.75 -10.82
C SER A 237 3.69 -14.36 -10.20
N ILE A 238 3.68 -13.88 -8.95
CA ILE A 238 2.49 -13.43 -8.23
C ILE A 238 2.16 -11.98 -8.55
N PRO A 239 0.87 -11.55 -8.45
CA PRO A 239 0.44 -10.19 -8.71
C PRO A 239 1.18 -9.14 -7.87
N ILE A 240 1.39 -7.97 -8.48
CA ILE A 240 2.07 -6.83 -7.86
C ILE A 240 1.09 -5.65 -7.73
N VAL A 241 1.00 -5.07 -6.53
CA VAL A 241 0.40 -3.74 -6.33
C VAL A 241 1.53 -2.72 -6.32
N GLY A 242 1.69 -1.98 -7.42
CA GLY A 242 2.71 -0.93 -7.55
C GLY A 242 2.25 0.37 -6.90
N MET A 243 3.10 1.02 -6.08
CA MET A 243 2.76 2.31 -5.47
C MET A 243 4.01 3.16 -5.19
N GLY A 244 3.81 4.48 -5.17
CA GLY A 244 4.86 5.46 -4.84
C GLY A 244 4.85 6.62 -5.82
N GLY A 245 4.29 7.76 -5.41
CA GLY A 245 4.28 8.99 -6.19
C GLY A 245 3.18 9.14 -7.23
N VAL A 246 2.32 8.16 -7.40
CA VAL A 246 1.19 8.16 -8.36
C VAL A 246 0.26 9.34 -8.13
N SER A 247 -0.02 10.10 -9.19
CA SER A 247 -0.83 11.33 -9.18
C SER A 247 -1.76 11.47 -10.39
N THR A 248 -1.50 10.71 -11.47
CA THR A 248 -2.22 10.79 -12.76
C THR A 248 -2.63 9.41 -13.27
N ALA A 249 -3.48 9.37 -14.29
CA ALA A 249 -3.83 8.15 -14.99
C ALA A 249 -2.63 7.58 -15.77
N GLU A 250 -1.77 8.44 -16.29
CA GLU A 250 -0.54 8.04 -16.98
C GLU A 250 0.44 7.33 -16.02
N ASP A 251 0.56 7.79 -14.75
CA ASP A 251 1.36 7.10 -13.74
C ASP A 251 0.85 5.68 -13.48
N VAL A 252 -0.48 5.48 -13.53
CA VAL A 252 -1.09 4.14 -13.42
C VAL A 252 -0.65 3.26 -14.57
N LEU A 253 -0.76 3.75 -15.81
CA LEU A 253 -0.35 2.99 -17.01
C LEU A 253 1.15 2.65 -16.97
N GLU A 254 2.01 3.59 -16.52
CA GLU A 254 3.45 3.38 -16.43
C GLU A 254 3.81 2.28 -15.42
N LEU A 255 3.20 2.28 -14.23
CA LEU A 255 3.40 1.19 -13.26
C LEU A 255 2.87 -0.15 -13.77
N MET A 256 1.76 -0.18 -14.51
CA MET A 256 1.26 -1.42 -15.10
C MET A 256 2.18 -1.94 -16.20
N LEU A 257 2.72 -1.07 -17.05
CA LEU A 257 3.76 -1.42 -18.02
C LEU A 257 5.02 -1.97 -17.34
N ALA A 258 5.38 -1.45 -16.17
CA ALA A 258 6.49 -1.97 -15.35
C ALA A 258 6.18 -3.32 -14.69
N GLY A 259 4.91 -3.78 -14.67
CA GLY A 259 4.51 -5.09 -14.16
C GLY A 259 3.48 -5.08 -13.02
N ALA A 260 2.97 -3.92 -12.61
CA ALA A 260 1.91 -3.87 -11.61
C ALA A 260 0.58 -4.39 -12.16
N THR A 261 -0.13 -5.21 -11.38
CA THR A 261 -1.50 -5.66 -11.64
C THR A 261 -2.52 -4.62 -11.16
N ALA A 262 -2.22 -3.95 -10.06
CA ALA A 262 -3.01 -2.86 -9.50
C ALA A 262 -2.09 -1.76 -8.97
N VAL A 263 -2.63 -0.56 -8.72
CA VAL A 263 -1.81 0.62 -8.43
C VAL A 263 -2.30 1.36 -7.20
N GLY A 264 -1.41 1.48 -6.22
CA GLY A 264 -1.67 2.18 -4.97
C GLY A 264 -1.45 3.69 -5.08
N VAL A 265 -2.43 4.48 -4.67
CA VAL A 265 -2.36 5.96 -4.62
C VAL A 265 -2.26 6.41 -3.18
N GLY A 266 -1.14 7.04 -2.81
CA GLY A 266 -0.84 7.45 -1.44
C GLY A 266 -0.99 8.96 -1.22
N ALA A 267 0.12 9.68 -1.21
CA ALA A 267 0.21 11.10 -0.87
C ALA A 267 -0.73 12.01 -1.66
N ALA A 268 -1.09 11.63 -2.89
CA ALA A 268 -2.04 12.39 -3.71
C ALA A 268 -3.41 12.57 -3.02
N ASN A 269 -3.88 11.57 -2.23
CA ASN A 269 -5.13 11.66 -1.46
C ASN A 269 -5.09 12.75 -0.37
N LEU A 270 -3.90 13.08 0.13
CA LEU A 270 -3.70 14.11 1.17
C LEU A 270 -3.63 15.53 0.56
N VAL A 271 -3.24 15.62 -0.72
CA VAL A 271 -3.18 16.89 -1.48
C VAL A 271 -4.54 17.19 -2.10
N GLU A 272 -5.17 16.20 -2.71
CA GLU A 272 -6.49 16.27 -3.34
C GLU A 272 -7.32 15.07 -2.90
N PRO A 273 -8.29 15.24 -1.99
CA PRO A 273 -9.07 14.10 -1.48
C PRO A 273 -9.85 13.32 -2.56
N ARG A 274 -10.09 13.92 -3.73
CA ARG A 274 -10.72 13.26 -4.89
C ARG A 274 -9.71 12.68 -5.89
N ALA A 275 -8.42 12.62 -5.56
CA ALA A 275 -7.36 12.18 -6.48
C ALA A 275 -7.65 10.80 -7.10
N CYS A 276 -8.00 9.80 -6.30
CA CYS A 276 -8.32 8.47 -6.81
C CYS A 276 -9.53 8.48 -7.76
N ARG A 277 -10.61 9.18 -7.40
CA ARG A 277 -11.79 9.34 -8.28
C ARG A 277 -11.40 9.97 -9.62
N LYS A 278 -10.59 11.03 -9.57
CA LYS A 278 -10.14 11.73 -10.77
C LYS A 278 -9.28 10.82 -11.66
N ILE A 279 -8.32 10.12 -11.08
CA ILE A 279 -7.49 9.15 -11.81
C ILE A 279 -8.37 8.08 -12.49
N ILE A 280 -9.37 7.52 -11.79
CA ILE A 280 -10.29 6.53 -12.35
C ILE A 280 -11.09 7.10 -13.53
N GLN A 281 -11.54 8.36 -13.43
CA GLN A 281 -12.27 9.03 -14.52
C GLN A 281 -11.39 9.34 -15.73
N ASP A 282 -10.13 9.70 -15.50
CA ASP A 282 -9.17 10.05 -16.55
C ASP A 282 -8.57 8.80 -17.24
N LEU A 283 -8.58 7.64 -16.55
CA LEU A 283 -7.92 6.41 -17.01
C LEU A 283 -8.43 5.93 -18.40
N PRO A 284 -9.74 5.88 -18.71
CA PRO A 284 -10.21 5.50 -20.03
C PRO A 284 -9.68 6.43 -21.13
N VAL A 285 -9.61 7.73 -20.88
CA VAL A 285 -9.11 8.74 -21.84
C VAL A 285 -7.61 8.55 -22.07
N ALA A 286 -6.84 8.30 -21.01
CA ALA A 286 -5.42 7.99 -21.14
C ALA A 286 -5.21 6.69 -21.95
N MET A 287 -5.97 5.64 -21.66
CA MET A 287 -5.92 4.37 -22.41
C MET A 287 -6.19 4.58 -23.90
N GLU A 288 -7.23 5.33 -24.26
CA GLU A 288 -7.54 5.64 -25.66
C GLU A 288 -6.39 6.40 -26.35
N ARG A 289 -5.79 7.38 -25.66
CA ARG A 289 -4.64 8.15 -26.15
C ARG A 289 -3.45 7.27 -26.52
N TYR A 290 -3.19 6.23 -25.72
CA TYR A 290 -2.07 5.30 -25.92
C TYR A 290 -2.45 4.01 -26.67
N GLY A 291 -3.69 3.91 -27.20
CA GLY A 291 -4.16 2.76 -27.98
C GLY A 291 -4.38 1.49 -27.18
N ILE A 292 -4.58 1.62 -25.86
CA ILE A 292 -4.77 0.50 -24.92
C ILE A 292 -6.26 0.16 -24.86
N GLN A 293 -6.62 -1.09 -25.18
CA GLN A 293 -8.01 -1.55 -25.13
C GLN A 293 -8.35 -2.22 -23.80
N GLN A 294 -7.42 -2.96 -23.23
CA GLN A 294 -7.56 -3.64 -21.94
C GLN A 294 -6.32 -3.40 -21.09
N LEU A 295 -6.50 -3.07 -19.82
CA LEU A 295 -5.37 -2.84 -18.90
C LEU A 295 -4.54 -4.11 -18.67
N THR A 296 -5.18 -5.27 -18.67
CA THR A 296 -4.48 -6.56 -18.50
C THR A 296 -3.45 -6.83 -19.61
N ASP A 297 -3.65 -6.28 -20.81
CA ASP A 297 -2.77 -6.52 -21.95
C ASP A 297 -1.43 -5.79 -21.84
N ILE A 298 -1.35 -4.75 -21.00
CA ILE A 298 -0.14 -3.94 -20.84
C ILE A 298 0.71 -4.32 -19.62
N ILE A 299 0.21 -5.25 -18.77
CA ILE A 299 0.96 -5.65 -17.55
C ILE A 299 2.30 -6.25 -17.96
N GLY A 300 3.40 -5.61 -17.51
CA GLY A 300 4.75 -6.02 -17.85
C GLY A 300 5.17 -5.73 -19.30
N GLY A 301 4.39 -4.96 -20.06
CA GLY A 301 4.66 -4.66 -21.46
C GLY A 301 6.03 -4.01 -21.71
N ALA A 302 6.59 -3.31 -20.73
CA ALA A 302 7.92 -2.71 -20.85
C ALA A 302 9.07 -3.74 -20.84
N HIS A 303 8.82 -5.01 -20.51
CA HIS A 303 9.83 -6.08 -20.51
C HIS A 303 10.00 -6.76 -21.89
N HIS A 304 9.13 -6.44 -22.87
CA HIS A 304 9.08 -7.11 -24.16
C HIS A 304 9.46 -6.18 -25.33
N GLY A 305 9.98 -4.97 -25.02
CA GLY A 305 10.40 -3.96 -26.01
C GLY A 305 11.85 -4.09 -26.47
#